data_d07d557acaeaf3390f55c81cf97d70b7
#
_entry.id   d07d557acaeaf3390f55c81cf97d70b7
#
_cell.length_a   1.000
_cell.length_b   1.000
_cell.length_c   1.000
_cell.angle_alpha   90.00
_cell.angle_beta   90.00
_cell.angle_gamma   90.00
#
_symmetry.space_group_name_H-M   'P 1'
#
loop_
_entity.id
_entity.type
_entity.pdbx_description
1 polymer ?
#
loop_
_entity_poly.entity_id
_entity_poly.type
_entity_poly.pdbx_seq_one_letter_code
_entity_poly.pdbx_strand_id
1 'polypeptide(L)'
;YQLSWGILPMAKSFLTSLDVRAIAQPYMVAIRNQLQQSVNLFLAQGDYRICIERVAADKPLRHDIKIGTVYPIFKGAAGKIFGAYLADFKDADMSAGESAKIRRDGYVITRGNRVPDAASIAVPIFSFGNKLEAVMTISGPIGDYTEERVKEYLSAIRVLGQTISKEMGATL
;
A
#
# COMPACT_ATOMS: atom_id res chain seq x y z
N TYR A 1 -10.47 13.90 36.19
CA TYR A 1 -9.28 14.49 35.54
C TYR A 1 -9.63 14.77 34.10
N GLN A 2 -9.39 16.00 33.66
CA GLN A 2 -9.62 16.45 32.28
C GLN A 2 -8.28 16.77 31.63
N LEU A 3 -8.01 16.25 30.43
CA LEU A 3 -6.82 16.59 29.68
C LEU A 3 -6.87 18.07 29.27
N SER A 4 -5.80 18.82 29.55
CA SER A 4 -5.72 20.24 29.18
C SER A 4 -5.20 20.42 27.74
N TRP A 5 -5.42 21.60 27.18
CA TRP A 5 -4.92 22.00 25.85
C TRP A 5 -3.39 21.84 25.68
N GLY A 6 -2.63 21.80 26.77
CA GLY A 6 -1.18 21.58 26.75
C GLY A 6 -0.73 20.23 26.15
N ILE A 7 -1.64 19.24 26.03
CA ILE A 7 -1.30 17.96 25.38
C ILE A 7 -1.23 18.06 23.84
N LEU A 8 -1.86 19.06 23.24
CA LEU A 8 -1.94 19.19 21.78
C LEU A 8 -0.58 19.33 21.09
N PRO A 9 0.39 20.13 21.58
CA PRO A 9 1.73 20.19 20.97
C PRO A 9 2.45 18.84 21.02
N MET A 10 2.30 18.09 22.12
CA MET A 10 2.91 16.77 22.28
C MET A 10 2.24 15.75 21.35
N ALA A 11 0.91 15.75 21.26
CA ALA A 11 0.17 14.90 20.32
C ALA A 11 0.54 15.23 18.87
N LYS A 12 0.66 16.51 18.51
CA LYS A 12 1.09 16.93 17.18
C LYS A 12 2.52 16.44 16.88
N SER A 13 3.46 16.61 17.80
CA SER A 13 4.84 16.17 17.65
C SER A 13 4.91 14.65 17.45
N PHE A 14 4.13 13.88 18.22
CA PHE A 14 4.02 12.43 18.04
C PHE A 14 3.48 12.07 16.65
N LEU A 15 2.37 12.67 16.23
CA LEU A 15 1.75 12.40 14.93
C LEU A 15 2.66 12.74 13.74
N THR A 16 3.47 13.81 13.87
CA THR A 16 4.45 14.19 12.82
C THR A 16 5.70 13.33 12.83
N SER A 17 5.98 12.60 13.92
CA SER A 17 7.10 11.66 14.00
C SER A 17 6.80 10.27 13.46
N LEU A 18 5.54 9.96 13.16
CA LEU A 18 5.13 8.67 12.57
C LEU A 18 5.56 8.63 11.10
N ASP A 19 6.74 8.09 10.87
CA ASP A 19 7.24 7.82 9.52
C ASP A 19 6.73 6.44 9.06
N VAL A 20 5.77 6.42 8.15
CA VAL A 20 5.20 5.18 7.60
C VAL A 20 6.27 4.28 6.99
N ARG A 21 7.35 4.83 6.45
CA ARG A 21 8.48 4.08 5.92
C ARG A 21 9.21 3.31 7.02
N ALA A 22 9.56 3.99 8.12
CA ALA A 22 10.27 3.39 9.25
C ALA A 22 9.45 2.28 9.92
N ILE A 23 8.13 2.51 10.07
CA ILE A 23 7.20 1.54 10.63
C ILE A 23 7.02 0.34 9.68
N ALA A 24 6.82 0.56 8.39
CA ALA A 24 6.54 -0.49 7.43
C ALA A 24 7.74 -1.37 7.09
N GLN A 25 8.96 -0.83 7.11
CA GLN A 25 10.16 -1.48 6.62
C GLN A 25 10.42 -2.87 7.24
N PRO A 26 10.38 -3.10 8.56
CA PRO A 26 10.59 -4.43 9.14
C PRO A 26 9.53 -5.43 8.70
N TYR A 27 8.28 -5.01 8.56
CA TYR A 27 7.19 -5.85 8.05
C TYR A 27 7.36 -6.19 6.57
N MET A 28 7.83 -5.24 5.76
CA MET A 28 8.14 -5.47 4.35
C MET A 28 9.25 -6.50 4.17
N VAL A 29 10.27 -6.47 5.02
CA VAL A 29 11.35 -7.50 5.02
C VAL A 29 10.79 -8.86 5.39
N ALA A 30 9.98 -8.94 6.44
CA ALA A 30 9.38 -10.20 6.89
C ALA A 30 8.52 -10.86 5.80
N ILE A 31 7.59 -10.09 5.20
CA ILE A 31 6.70 -10.63 4.15
C ILE A 31 7.45 -10.97 2.87
N ARG A 32 8.49 -10.20 2.49
CA ARG A 32 9.35 -10.54 1.36
C ARG A 32 10.05 -11.88 1.58
N ASN A 33 10.57 -12.12 2.78
CA ASN A 33 11.25 -13.38 3.12
C ASN A 33 10.27 -14.57 3.09
N GLN A 34 9.04 -14.36 3.58
CA GLN A 34 8.00 -15.38 3.59
C GLN A 34 7.51 -15.72 2.19
N LEU A 35 7.15 -14.71 1.39
CA LEU A 35 6.46 -14.90 0.11
C LEU A 35 7.38 -14.92 -1.10
N GLN A 36 8.66 -14.53 -0.93
CA GLN A 36 9.64 -14.42 -2.02
C GLN A 36 9.15 -13.53 -3.18
N GLN A 37 8.40 -12.48 -2.84
CA GLN A 37 7.90 -11.46 -3.77
C GLN A 37 8.45 -10.09 -3.41
N SER A 38 8.62 -9.21 -4.40
CA SER A 38 9.04 -7.83 -4.14
C SER A 38 7.92 -7.06 -3.43
N VAL A 39 8.28 -6.31 -2.39
CA VAL A 39 7.35 -5.48 -1.62
C VAL A 39 7.69 -4.02 -1.85
N ASN A 40 6.70 -3.18 -2.14
CA ASN A 40 6.90 -1.77 -2.38
C ASN A 40 5.90 -0.95 -1.58
N LEU A 41 6.32 0.24 -1.16
CA LEU A 41 5.51 1.21 -0.44
C LEU A 41 5.45 2.50 -1.26
N PHE A 42 4.23 3.01 -1.47
CA PHE A 42 3.98 4.20 -2.27
C PHE A 42 3.24 5.26 -1.47
N LEU A 43 3.63 6.53 -1.69
CA LEU A 43 2.86 7.71 -1.27
C LEU A 43 2.24 8.39 -2.48
N ALA A 44 1.09 9.02 -2.29
CA ALA A 44 0.50 9.93 -3.26
C ALA A 44 1.13 11.32 -3.14
N GLN A 45 1.44 11.94 -4.28
CA GLN A 45 1.92 13.32 -4.36
C GLN A 45 1.33 14.00 -5.61
N GLY A 46 0.26 14.77 -5.45
CA GLY A 46 -0.48 15.33 -6.58
C GLY A 46 -0.92 14.20 -7.52
N ASP A 47 -0.81 14.40 -8.82
CA ASP A 47 -1.19 13.43 -9.86
C ASP A 47 -0.27 12.21 -9.97
N TYR A 48 0.68 12.07 -9.05
CA TYR A 48 1.69 11.03 -9.07
C TYR A 48 1.70 10.24 -7.77
N ARG A 49 2.30 9.05 -7.82
CA ARG A 49 2.72 8.29 -6.65
C ARG A 49 4.21 8.03 -6.72
N ILE A 50 4.85 8.03 -5.57
CA ILE A 50 6.29 7.84 -5.43
C ILE A 50 6.55 6.57 -4.64
N CYS A 51 7.46 5.72 -5.13
CA CYS A 51 7.96 4.59 -4.34
C CYS A 51 8.93 5.12 -3.28
N ILE A 52 8.54 5.04 -2.00
CA ILE A 52 9.33 5.54 -0.88
C ILE A 52 10.14 4.44 -0.19
N GLU A 53 9.73 3.18 -0.33
CA GLU A 53 10.47 2.03 0.20
C GLU A 53 10.26 0.80 -0.68
N ARG A 54 11.27 -0.05 -0.72
CA ARG A 54 11.26 -1.31 -1.46
C ARG A 54 12.12 -2.36 -0.80
N VAL A 55 11.58 -3.57 -0.73
CA VAL A 55 12.33 -4.78 -0.42
C VAL A 55 12.20 -5.73 -1.62
N ALA A 56 13.28 -5.86 -2.39
CA ALA A 56 13.28 -6.66 -3.61
C ALA A 56 13.23 -8.16 -3.30
N ALA A 57 12.52 -8.92 -4.13
CA ALA A 57 12.62 -10.38 -4.12
C ALA A 57 14.04 -10.81 -4.48
N ASP A 58 14.49 -11.90 -3.87
CA ASP A 58 15.78 -12.53 -4.20
C ASP A 58 15.58 -13.55 -5.35
N LYS A 59 15.24 -13.01 -6.53
CA LYS A 59 15.01 -13.79 -7.75
C LYS A 59 15.63 -13.10 -8.95
N PRO A 60 16.16 -13.85 -9.93
CA PRO A 60 16.70 -13.27 -11.17
C PRO A 60 15.63 -12.51 -11.95
N LEU A 61 14.42 -13.06 -12.07
CA LEU A 61 13.29 -12.42 -12.71
C LEU A 61 12.44 -11.71 -11.66
N ARG A 62 12.55 -10.38 -11.59
CA ARG A 62 11.79 -9.53 -10.69
C ARG A 62 11.43 -8.23 -11.36
N HIS A 63 10.29 -7.68 -11.00
CA HIS A 63 9.90 -6.34 -11.45
C HIS A 63 10.75 -5.30 -10.73
N ASP A 64 11.59 -4.56 -11.49
CA ASP A 64 12.53 -3.59 -10.90
C ASP A 64 11.89 -2.19 -10.77
N ILE A 65 11.35 -1.90 -9.58
CA ILE A 65 10.92 -0.56 -9.16
C ILE A 65 12.03 0.00 -8.27
N LYS A 66 12.52 1.20 -8.54
CA LYS A 66 13.52 1.84 -7.68
C LYS A 66 12.85 2.80 -6.70
N ILE A 67 13.43 2.94 -5.50
CA ILE A 67 13.03 4.00 -4.55
C ILE A 67 13.19 5.34 -5.25
N GLY A 68 12.22 6.25 -5.07
CA GLY A 68 12.17 7.53 -5.77
C GLY A 68 11.52 7.48 -7.16
N THR A 69 11.19 6.29 -7.69
CA THR A 69 10.48 6.22 -8.96
C THR A 69 9.07 6.79 -8.84
N VAL A 70 8.74 7.67 -9.76
CA VAL A 70 7.45 8.35 -9.87
C VAL A 70 6.60 7.70 -10.95
N TYR A 71 5.34 7.46 -10.65
CA TYR A 71 4.34 6.92 -11.59
C TYR A 71 3.08 7.78 -11.59
N PRO A 72 2.32 7.84 -12.70
CA PRO A 72 0.96 8.35 -12.68
C PRO A 72 0.14 7.66 -11.58
N ILE A 73 -0.68 8.43 -10.85
CA ILE A 73 -1.30 7.95 -9.61
C ILE A 73 -2.22 6.74 -9.84
N PHE A 74 -2.95 6.67 -10.96
CA PHE A 74 -4.01 5.66 -11.18
C PHE A 74 -3.54 4.33 -11.84
N LYS A 75 -2.29 4.18 -12.23
CA LYS A 75 -1.82 2.98 -12.94
C LYS A 75 -1.54 1.81 -11.99
N GLY A 76 -2.02 0.61 -12.35
CA GLY A 76 -1.76 -0.65 -11.62
C GLY A 76 -2.51 -0.78 -10.29
N ALA A 77 -2.21 -1.83 -9.50
CA ALA A 77 -2.93 -2.15 -8.27
C ALA A 77 -2.89 -1.03 -7.24
N ALA A 78 -1.72 -0.42 -7.02
CA ALA A 78 -1.59 0.72 -6.10
C ALA A 78 -2.42 1.92 -6.57
N GLY A 79 -2.44 2.18 -7.89
CA GLY A 79 -3.23 3.27 -8.46
C GLY A 79 -4.72 3.11 -8.20
N LYS A 80 -5.24 1.91 -8.33
CA LYS A 80 -6.64 1.60 -8.04
C LYS A 80 -7.00 1.81 -6.56
N ILE A 81 -6.07 1.52 -5.64
CA ILE A 81 -6.27 1.86 -4.22
C ILE A 81 -6.31 3.38 -4.04
N PHE A 82 -5.35 4.14 -4.59
CA PHE A 82 -5.37 5.59 -4.50
C PHE A 82 -6.66 6.18 -5.08
N GLY A 83 -7.07 5.77 -6.26
CA GLY A 83 -8.30 6.22 -6.90
C GLY A 83 -9.58 5.88 -6.11
N ALA A 84 -9.56 4.77 -5.35
CA ALA A 84 -10.71 4.39 -4.52
C ALA A 84 -10.83 5.22 -3.23
N TYR A 85 -9.72 5.68 -2.65
CA TYR A 85 -9.72 6.30 -1.32
C TYR A 85 -9.46 7.81 -1.33
N LEU A 86 -8.84 8.37 -2.38
CA LEU A 86 -8.57 9.80 -2.48
C LEU A 86 -9.74 10.50 -3.19
N ALA A 87 -10.50 11.28 -2.44
CA ALA A 87 -11.71 11.94 -2.95
C ALA A 87 -11.42 13.01 -4.03
N ASP A 88 -10.25 13.65 -3.95
CA ASP A 88 -9.85 14.72 -4.87
C ASP A 88 -9.33 14.19 -6.21
N PHE A 89 -9.12 12.88 -6.33
CA PHE A 89 -8.60 12.23 -7.52
C PHE A 89 -9.66 11.28 -8.10
N LYS A 90 -10.29 11.69 -9.17
CA LYS A 90 -11.20 10.82 -9.93
C LYS A 90 -10.40 10.13 -11.02
N ASP A 91 -10.20 8.81 -10.87
CA ASP A 91 -9.77 7.97 -11.99
C ASP A 91 -10.91 7.90 -13.01
N ALA A 92 -10.70 8.49 -14.19
CA ALA A 92 -11.70 8.50 -15.25
C ALA A 92 -12.07 7.09 -15.73
N ASP A 93 -11.17 6.11 -15.53
CA ASP A 93 -11.35 4.72 -15.96
C ASP A 93 -11.96 3.83 -14.85
N MET A 94 -12.12 4.34 -13.61
CA MET A 94 -12.66 3.57 -12.49
C MET A 94 -14.12 3.90 -12.22
N SER A 95 -14.99 2.92 -12.33
CA SER A 95 -16.41 3.09 -12.01
C SER A 95 -16.65 3.28 -10.50
N ALA A 96 -17.76 3.96 -10.15
CA ALA A 96 -18.18 4.10 -8.76
C ALA A 96 -18.38 2.73 -8.07
N GLY A 97 -18.87 1.74 -8.80
CA GLY A 97 -19.03 0.36 -8.31
C GLY A 97 -17.70 -0.32 -8.02
N GLU A 98 -16.69 -0.13 -8.87
CA GLU A 98 -15.33 -0.65 -8.63
C GLU A 98 -14.70 0.02 -7.40
N SER A 99 -14.79 1.33 -7.29
CA SER A 99 -14.31 2.08 -6.13
C SER A 99 -14.98 1.60 -4.82
N ALA A 100 -16.31 1.42 -4.82
CA ALA A 100 -17.03 0.90 -3.66
C ALA A 100 -16.60 -0.54 -3.31
N LYS A 101 -16.37 -1.39 -4.32
CA LYS A 101 -15.86 -2.76 -4.13
C LYS A 101 -14.48 -2.72 -3.48
N ILE A 102 -13.55 -1.90 -3.98
CA ILE A 102 -12.20 -1.79 -3.44
C ILE A 102 -12.23 -1.35 -1.97
N ARG A 103 -13.05 -0.35 -1.64
CA ARG A 103 -13.20 0.12 -0.25
C ARG A 103 -13.77 -0.96 0.68
N ARG A 104 -14.73 -1.75 0.22
CA ARG A 104 -15.31 -2.86 0.99
C ARG A 104 -14.31 -4.00 1.19
N ASP A 105 -13.62 -4.40 0.11
CA ASP A 105 -12.73 -5.55 0.10
C ASP A 105 -11.36 -5.23 0.75
N GLY A 106 -10.93 -3.96 0.69
CA GLY A 106 -9.68 -3.46 1.27
C GLY A 106 -8.42 -3.90 0.52
N TYR A 107 -8.55 -4.32 -0.75
CA TYR A 107 -7.41 -4.70 -1.57
C TYR A 107 -7.72 -4.63 -3.07
N VAL A 108 -6.66 -4.69 -3.88
CA VAL A 108 -6.73 -4.82 -5.34
C VAL A 108 -5.72 -5.84 -5.82
N ILE A 109 -6.14 -6.69 -6.76
CA ILE A 109 -5.27 -7.60 -7.50
C ILE A 109 -5.27 -7.18 -8.96
N THR A 110 -4.09 -7.06 -9.58
CA THR A 110 -3.95 -6.81 -11.00
C THR A 110 -3.03 -7.83 -11.65
N ARG A 111 -3.34 -8.20 -12.88
CA ARG A 111 -2.52 -9.05 -13.74
C ARG A 111 -2.36 -8.36 -15.09
N GLY A 112 -1.13 -8.17 -15.55
CA GLY A 112 -0.83 -7.54 -16.84
C GLY A 112 -1.25 -6.08 -16.99
N ASN A 113 -1.68 -5.41 -15.92
CA ASN A 113 -2.28 -4.06 -16.02
C ASN A 113 -1.27 -2.96 -16.38
N ARG A 114 -0.07 -2.99 -15.82
CA ARG A 114 1.00 -2.03 -16.09
C ARG A 114 2.12 -2.63 -16.92
N VAL A 115 2.47 -3.87 -16.64
CA VAL A 115 3.47 -4.67 -17.34
C VAL A 115 2.81 -6.02 -17.64
N PRO A 116 2.79 -6.47 -18.91
CA PRO A 116 2.05 -7.67 -19.33
C PRO A 116 2.35 -8.91 -18.51
N ASP A 117 3.64 -9.14 -18.18
CA ASP A 117 4.09 -10.34 -17.49
C ASP A 117 4.17 -10.19 -15.97
N ALA A 118 3.58 -9.14 -15.39
CA ALA A 118 3.60 -8.88 -13.97
C ALA A 118 2.21 -8.93 -13.34
N ALA A 119 2.18 -9.43 -12.10
CA ALA A 119 1.01 -9.33 -11.23
C ALA A 119 1.35 -8.58 -9.94
N SER A 120 0.35 -7.99 -9.32
CA SER A 120 0.49 -7.25 -8.07
C SER A 120 -0.77 -7.34 -7.22
N ILE A 121 -0.57 -7.40 -5.91
CA ILE A 121 -1.63 -7.21 -4.90
C ILE A 121 -1.30 -5.94 -4.12
N ALA A 122 -2.27 -5.08 -3.94
CA ALA A 122 -2.15 -3.82 -3.21
C ALA A 122 -3.14 -3.75 -2.05
N VAL A 123 -2.69 -3.18 -0.93
CA VAL A 123 -3.53 -2.87 0.24
C VAL A 123 -3.28 -1.43 0.69
N PRO A 124 -4.31 -0.75 1.22
CA PRO A 124 -4.15 0.56 1.83
C PRO A 124 -3.46 0.45 3.19
N ILE A 125 -2.72 1.49 3.55
CA ILE A 125 -2.23 1.76 4.90
C ILE A 125 -2.87 3.07 5.34
N PHE A 126 -3.53 3.03 6.49
CA PHE A 126 -4.20 4.19 7.05
C PHE A 126 -3.42 4.76 8.23
N SER A 127 -3.57 6.04 8.47
CA SER A 127 -3.06 6.74 9.64
C SER A 127 -4.20 7.22 10.53
N PHE A 128 -3.89 8.02 11.54
CA PHE A 128 -4.86 8.62 12.46
C PHE A 128 -6.05 9.25 11.71
N GLY A 129 -7.26 8.99 12.22
CA GLY A 129 -8.50 9.41 11.57
C GLY A 129 -8.87 8.58 10.34
N ASN A 130 -8.30 7.40 10.16
CA ASN A 130 -8.51 6.50 9.03
C ASN A 130 -8.24 7.15 7.67
N LYS A 131 -7.29 8.08 7.64
CA LYS A 131 -6.83 8.71 6.40
C LYS A 131 -5.89 7.76 5.66
N LEU A 132 -6.06 7.62 4.34
CA LEU A 132 -5.12 6.87 3.52
C LEU A 132 -3.75 7.56 3.55
N GLU A 133 -2.76 6.89 4.10
CA GLU A 133 -1.39 7.40 4.23
C GLU A 133 -0.50 6.87 3.10
N ALA A 134 -0.52 5.56 2.90
CA ALA A 134 0.31 4.89 1.91
C ALA A 134 -0.41 3.69 1.29
N VAL A 135 0.19 3.15 0.24
CA VAL A 135 -0.24 1.89 -0.37
C VAL A 135 0.94 0.93 -0.40
N MET A 136 0.76 -0.24 0.21
CA MET A 136 1.73 -1.33 0.14
C MET A 136 1.35 -2.32 -0.95
N THR A 137 2.34 -2.78 -1.71
CA THR A 137 2.13 -3.80 -2.75
C THR A 137 3.13 -4.94 -2.63
N ILE A 138 2.67 -6.14 -2.97
CA ILE A 138 3.55 -7.24 -3.39
C ILE A 138 3.43 -7.40 -4.89
N SER A 139 4.55 -7.64 -5.57
CA SER A 139 4.59 -7.75 -7.03
C SER A 139 5.67 -8.71 -7.51
N GLY A 140 5.38 -9.38 -8.61
CA GLY A 140 6.31 -10.32 -9.24
C GLY A 140 5.81 -10.82 -10.59
N PRO A 141 6.47 -11.83 -11.16
CA PRO A 141 6.05 -12.47 -12.40
C PRO A 141 4.64 -13.03 -12.30
N ILE A 142 3.84 -12.87 -13.35
CA ILE A 142 2.42 -13.30 -13.37
C ILE A 142 2.26 -14.80 -13.09
N GLY A 143 3.23 -15.63 -13.50
CA GLY A 143 3.25 -17.07 -13.25
C GLY A 143 3.33 -17.45 -11.76
N ASP A 144 3.85 -16.54 -10.91
CA ASP A 144 3.90 -16.75 -9.46
C ASP A 144 2.55 -16.49 -8.77
N TYR A 145 1.55 -15.95 -9.48
CA TYR A 145 0.25 -15.55 -8.93
C TYR A 145 -0.85 -16.55 -9.30
N THR A 146 -0.61 -17.85 -9.02
CA THR A 146 -1.68 -18.89 -9.11
C THR A 146 -2.79 -18.60 -8.12
N GLU A 147 -3.96 -19.19 -8.28
CA GLU A 147 -5.09 -18.96 -7.35
C GLU A 147 -4.77 -19.31 -5.91
N GLU A 148 -4.01 -20.37 -5.68
CA GLU A 148 -3.59 -20.81 -4.36
C GLU A 148 -2.62 -19.80 -3.73
N ARG A 149 -1.58 -19.40 -4.46
CA ARG A 149 -0.60 -18.41 -3.98
C ARG A 149 -1.22 -17.04 -3.76
N VAL A 150 -2.17 -16.65 -4.60
CA VAL A 150 -2.89 -15.37 -4.40
C VAL A 150 -3.66 -15.37 -3.09
N LYS A 151 -4.27 -16.47 -2.67
CA LYS A 151 -4.95 -16.57 -1.37
C LYS A 151 -3.96 -16.39 -0.21
N GLU A 152 -2.81 -17.05 -0.29
CA GLU A 152 -1.72 -16.91 0.69
C GLU A 152 -1.20 -15.46 0.74
N TYR A 153 -0.85 -14.90 -0.41
CA TYR A 153 -0.31 -13.55 -0.55
C TYR A 153 -1.30 -12.50 -0.02
N LEU A 154 -2.57 -12.65 -0.38
CA LEU A 154 -3.62 -11.74 0.06
C LEU A 154 -3.82 -11.78 1.58
N SER A 155 -3.86 -12.99 2.16
CA SER A 155 -3.96 -13.14 3.60
C SER A 155 -2.80 -12.44 4.33
N ALA A 156 -1.57 -12.69 3.91
CA ALA A 156 -0.38 -12.13 4.54
C ALA A 156 -0.33 -10.60 4.41
N ILE A 157 -0.51 -10.04 3.19
CA ILE A 157 -0.39 -8.59 2.99
C ILE A 157 -1.52 -7.80 3.68
N ARG A 158 -2.73 -8.37 3.77
CA ARG A 158 -3.85 -7.71 4.49
C ARG A 158 -3.57 -7.60 5.98
N VAL A 159 -3.11 -8.68 6.61
CA VAL A 159 -2.73 -8.66 8.02
C VAL A 159 -1.67 -7.59 8.28
N LEU A 160 -0.63 -7.52 7.44
CA LEU A 160 0.41 -6.53 7.60
C LEU A 160 -0.08 -5.09 7.36
N GLY A 161 -0.89 -4.87 6.34
CA GLY A 161 -1.49 -3.55 6.09
C GLY A 161 -2.30 -3.05 7.28
N GLN A 162 -3.08 -3.94 7.92
CA GLN A 162 -3.82 -3.62 9.14
C GLN A 162 -2.91 -3.37 10.34
N THR A 163 -1.86 -4.18 10.51
CA THR A 163 -0.89 -4.01 11.60
C THR A 163 -0.18 -2.67 11.49
N ILE A 164 0.37 -2.35 10.32
CA ILE A 164 1.03 -1.07 10.07
C ILE A 164 0.05 0.09 10.29
N SER A 165 -1.20 -0.03 9.80
CA SER A 165 -2.22 1.01 9.99
C SER A 165 -2.53 1.25 11.47
N LYS A 166 -2.60 0.20 12.29
CA LYS A 166 -2.80 0.34 13.74
C LYS A 166 -1.62 1.05 14.40
N GLU A 167 -0.39 0.71 14.02
CA GLU A 167 0.81 1.41 14.52
C GLU A 167 0.87 2.87 14.06
N MET A 168 0.28 3.19 12.90
CA MET A 168 0.07 4.55 12.40
C MET A 168 -1.11 5.27 13.07
N GLY A 169 -1.78 4.65 14.04
CA GLY A 169 -2.87 5.24 14.80
C GLY A 169 -4.25 5.16 14.15
N ALA A 170 -4.44 4.29 13.15
CA ALA A 170 -5.75 4.03 12.59
C ALA A 170 -6.61 3.19 13.55
N THR A 171 -7.92 3.48 13.59
CA THR A 171 -8.93 2.72 14.31
C THR A 171 -9.78 1.95 13.28
N LEU A 172 -9.26 0.80 12.84
CA LEU A 172 -9.89 -0.07 11.84
C LEU A 172 -10.90 -1.02 12.45
#